data_10518bb14d498c07cb41eaf10b015acd
#
_entry.id   10518bb14d498c07cb41eaf10b015acd
#
_cell.length_a   1.000
_cell.length_b   1.000
_cell.length_c   1.000
_cell.angle_alpha   90.00
_cell.angle_beta   90.00
_cell.angle_gamma   90.00
#
_symmetry.space_group_name_H-M   'P 1'
#
loop_
_entity.id
_entity.type
_entity.pdbx_description
1 polymer ?
#
loop_
_entity_poly.entity_id
_entity_poly.type
_entity_poly.pdbx_seq_one_letter_code
_entity_poly.pdbx_strand_id
1 'polypeptide(L)'
;MKKILIISLLFINVSTYSQELFVMTEPASNMPAKSFGIRNMNALMFEADGKLNYHNMPELMWGINKKWMVHAQGFISNRQEGGFETEGGSLYAKYRFFSKDDLKSHFRMALYGRYSLNKADIHQQEIETMGHNTGYEAGFIATQLLHKVAISSSLSYERALDNKPNYKFPITESNSAMNYTLSVGKLMLPKVYTSYKQVNVNLMLELLGQRLNENKKSYLDIAPSVQFIIKSQARIDLAYRQELYSTMIRTAPNGVILKFEYTFFNAFK
;
A
#
# COMPACT_ATOMS: atom_id res chain seq x y z
N MET A 1 47.47 45.18 1.21
CA MET A 1 46.03 44.96 1.55
C MET A 1 45.55 43.76 0.78
N LYS A 2 45.45 42.59 1.43
CA LYS A 2 44.96 41.33 0.80
C LYS A 2 43.46 41.26 0.98
N LYS A 3 42.74 41.25 -0.14
CA LYS A 3 41.26 41.05 -0.13
C LYS A 3 41.01 39.56 0.01
N ILE A 4 40.53 39.14 1.18
CA ILE A 4 40.02 37.81 1.43
C ILE A 4 38.62 37.70 0.81
N LEU A 5 38.53 36.92 -0.26
CA LEU A 5 37.25 36.61 -0.91
C LEU A 5 36.61 35.42 -0.12
N ILE A 6 35.67 35.73 0.75
CA ILE A 6 34.87 34.71 1.45
C ILE A 6 33.84 34.17 0.45
N ILE A 7 34.12 33.01 -0.12
CA ILE A 7 33.16 32.23 -0.88
C ILE A 7 32.23 31.59 0.15
N SER A 8 31.07 32.22 0.35
CA SER A 8 29.97 31.64 1.11
C SER A 8 29.39 30.49 0.27
N LEU A 9 29.82 29.25 0.57
CA LEU A 9 29.16 28.05 0.08
C LEU A 9 27.76 28.01 0.67
N LEU A 10 26.78 28.45 -0.08
CA LEU A 10 25.37 28.15 0.14
C LEU A 10 25.20 26.62 0.05
N PHE A 11 25.20 25.95 1.20
CA PHE A 11 24.70 24.58 1.31
C PHE A 11 23.21 24.60 1.01
N ILE A 12 22.86 24.45 -0.25
CA ILE A 12 21.49 24.12 -0.65
C ILE A 12 21.24 22.72 -0.12
N ASN A 13 20.53 22.64 1.02
CA ASN A 13 19.99 21.39 1.50
C ASN A 13 18.95 20.91 0.47
N VAL A 14 19.39 20.17 -0.52
CA VAL A 14 18.53 19.44 -1.44
C VAL A 14 18.00 18.27 -0.66
N SER A 15 16.85 18.44 -0.05
CA SER A 15 16.09 17.34 0.53
C SER A 15 15.63 16.45 -0.62
N THR A 16 16.42 15.45 -0.97
CA THR A 16 15.99 14.40 -1.90
C THR A 16 14.96 13.55 -1.18
N TYR A 17 13.68 13.84 -1.42
CA TYR A 17 12.60 12.97 -0.99
C TYR A 17 12.61 11.73 -1.90
N SER A 18 13.31 10.69 -1.48
CA SER A 18 13.16 9.38 -2.08
C SER A 18 11.86 8.78 -1.56
N GLN A 19 10.85 8.73 -2.39
CA GLN A 19 9.60 8.03 -2.10
C GLN A 19 9.77 6.59 -2.55
N GLU A 20 9.87 5.70 -1.57
CA GLU A 20 9.79 4.26 -1.78
C GLU A 20 8.31 3.91 -1.76
N LEU A 21 7.74 3.63 -2.93
CA LEU A 21 6.30 3.43 -3.05
C LEU A 21 6.05 2.15 -3.84
N PHE A 22 5.17 1.32 -3.31
CA PHE A 22 4.67 0.13 -3.98
C PHE A 22 3.17 0.29 -4.26
N VAL A 23 2.60 -0.57 -5.10
CA VAL A 23 1.19 -0.46 -5.48
C VAL A 23 0.31 -1.27 -4.55
N MET A 24 0.67 -2.53 -4.29
CA MET A 24 -0.12 -3.44 -3.45
C MET A 24 0.27 -3.36 -1.98
N THR A 25 1.54 -3.06 -1.69
CA THR A 25 2.09 -3.06 -0.33
C THR A 25 2.46 -1.64 0.12
N GLU A 26 2.52 -1.44 1.43
CA GLU A 26 3.02 -0.20 2.02
C GLU A 26 4.49 -0.37 2.42
N PRO A 27 5.40 0.56 2.06
CA PRO A 27 6.78 0.53 2.54
C PRO A 27 6.89 1.02 3.99
N ALA A 28 8.04 0.79 4.63
CA ALA A 28 8.34 1.33 5.97
C ALA A 28 8.46 2.86 6.00
N SER A 29 8.61 3.50 4.85
CA SER A 29 8.65 4.96 4.71
C SER A 29 7.28 5.58 4.96
N ASN A 30 7.27 6.72 5.64
CA ASN A 30 6.07 7.52 5.82
C ASN A 30 6.01 8.65 4.78
N MET A 31 4.80 9.12 4.49
CA MET A 31 4.63 10.37 3.77
C MET A 31 5.29 11.53 4.56
N PRO A 32 5.60 12.66 3.92
CA PRO A 32 6.23 13.79 4.59
C PRO A 32 5.43 14.27 5.80
N ALA A 33 6.15 14.70 6.84
CA ALA A 33 5.51 15.26 8.03
C ALA A 33 4.66 16.50 7.68
N LYS A 34 3.55 16.70 8.37
CA LYS A 34 2.60 17.80 8.15
C LYS A 34 1.99 17.81 6.75
N SER A 35 1.95 16.66 6.06
CA SER A 35 1.33 16.51 4.75
C SER A 35 -0.02 15.81 4.85
N PHE A 36 -0.85 16.06 3.85
CA PHE A 36 -2.13 15.42 3.64
C PHE A 36 -2.14 14.79 2.25
N GLY A 37 -2.71 13.62 2.12
CA GLY A 37 -2.83 12.92 0.84
C GLY A 37 -4.25 12.45 0.59
N ILE A 38 -4.61 12.45 -0.67
CA ILE A 38 -5.83 11.82 -1.17
C ILE A 38 -5.39 10.72 -2.12
N ARG A 39 -5.89 9.52 -1.89
CA ARG A 39 -5.64 8.35 -2.74
C ARG A 39 -6.98 7.75 -3.17
N ASN A 40 -7.04 7.25 -4.38
CA ASN A 40 -8.17 6.45 -4.85
C ASN A 40 -7.64 5.22 -5.57
N MET A 41 -7.92 4.05 -5.03
CA MET A 41 -7.60 2.77 -5.64
C MET A 41 -8.85 2.19 -6.29
N ASN A 42 -8.71 1.76 -7.54
CA ASN A 42 -9.75 1.12 -8.34
C ASN A 42 -9.23 -0.27 -8.73
N ALA A 43 -9.89 -1.30 -8.25
CA ALA A 43 -9.55 -2.68 -8.58
C ALA A 43 -10.66 -3.30 -9.43
N LEU A 44 -10.30 -3.76 -10.61
CA LEU A 44 -11.14 -4.52 -11.53
C LEU A 44 -10.69 -5.97 -11.44
N MET A 45 -11.43 -6.78 -10.70
CA MET A 45 -11.06 -8.15 -10.37
C MET A 45 -11.95 -9.13 -11.15
N PHE A 46 -11.33 -10.17 -11.71
CA PHE A 46 -12.00 -11.17 -12.56
C PHE A 46 -12.39 -12.39 -11.71
N GLU A 47 -13.67 -12.70 -11.68
CA GLU A 47 -14.18 -13.94 -11.10
C GLU A 47 -13.95 -15.14 -12.03
N ALA A 48 -13.99 -16.34 -11.46
CA ALA A 48 -13.81 -17.58 -12.21
C ALA A 48 -14.94 -17.82 -13.25
N ASP A 49 -16.12 -17.27 -13.04
CA ASP A 49 -17.26 -17.33 -13.96
C ASP A 49 -17.25 -16.22 -15.03
N GLY A 50 -16.22 -15.39 -15.06
CA GLY A 50 -16.04 -14.28 -16.00
C GLY A 50 -16.74 -12.98 -15.62
N LYS A 51 -17.38 -12.92 -14.45
CA LYS A 51 -17.90 -11.66 -13.91
C LYS A 51 -16.76 -10.72 -13.52
N LEU A 52 -17.05 -9.43 -13.60
CA LEU A 52 -16.13 -8.37 -13.22
C LEU A 52 -16.56 -7.74 -11.90
N ASN A 53 -15.74 -7.92 -10.88
CA ASN A 53 -15.89 -7.22 -9.62
C ASN A 53 -15.11 -5.91 -9.65
N TYR A 54 -15.76 -4.82 -9.34
CA TYR A 54 -15.13 -3.52 -9.20
C TYR A 54 -15.13 -3.08 -7.74
N HIS A 55 -13.97 -2.75 -7.25
CA HIS A 55 -13.75 -2.16 -5.93
C HIS A 55 -13.16 -0.78 -6.06
N ASN A 56 -13.80 0.20 -5.45
CA ASN A 56 -13.28 1.55 -5.30
C ASN A 56 -12.97 1.82 -3.84
N MET A 57 -11.75 2.23 -3.56
CA MET A 57 -11.24 2.46 -2.22
C MET A 57 -10.64 3.87 -2.12
N PRO A 58 -11.49 4.89 -1.89
CA PRO A 58 -11.04 6.24 -1.57
C PRO A 58 -10.37 6.28 -0.21
N GLU A 59 -9.27 6.99 -0.10
CA GLU A 59 -8.43 7.04 1.10
C GLU A 59 -7.91 8.45 1.37
N LEU A 60 -7.96 8.85 2.63
CA LEU A 60 -7.37 10.07 3.16
C LEU A 60 -6.16 9.68 4.02
N MET A 61 -5.05 10.38 3.83
CA MET A 61 -3.78 10.07 4.49
C MET A 61 -3.23 11.31 5.20
N TRP A 62 -2.66 11.12 6.39
CA TRP A 62 -2.02 12.17 7.17
C TRP A 62 -0.62 11.78 7.60
N GLY A 63 0.37 12.52 7.16
CA GLY A 63 1.72 12.50 7.69
C GLY A 63 1.82 13.37 8.93
N ILE A 64 1.50 12.82 10.10
CA ILE A 64 1.48 13.57 11.36
C ILE A 64 2.87 14.11 11.68
N ASN A 65 3.86 13.25 11.65
CA ASN A 65 5.27 13.60 11.86
C ASN A 65 6.19 12.58 11.17
N LYS A 66 7.50 12.69 11.38
CA LYS A 66 8.47 11.78 10.76
C LYS A 66 8.26 10.31 11.12
N LYS A 67 7.61 10.00 12.25
CA LYS A 67 7.42 8.64 12.76
C LYS A 67 6.00 8.11 12.55
N TRP A 68 4.98 8.95 12.55
CA TRP A 68 3.57 8.56 12.52
C TRP A 68 2.88 8.98 11.24
N MET A 69 2.13 8.06 10.67
CA MET A 69 1.24 8.25 9.53
C MET A 69 -0.06 7.50 9.80
N VAL A 70 -1.20 8.08 9.44
CA VAL A 70 -2.52 7.47 9.59
C VAL A 70 -3.32 7.62 8.31
N HIS A 71 -4.18 6.64 8.04
CA HIS A 71 -5.10 6.66 6.89
C HIS A 71 -6.51 6.34 7.35
N ALA A 72 -7.48 6.92 6.64
CA ALA A 72 -8.88 6.54 6.69
C ALA A 72 -9.34 6.17 5.28
N GLN A 73 -9.88 4.98 5.10
CA GLN A 73 -10.23 4.42 3.80
C GLN A 73 -11.70 4.00 3.79
N GLY A 74 -12.41 4.26 2.68
CA GLY A 74 -13.75 3.76 2.42
C GLY A 74 -13.72 2.57 1.46
N PHE A 75 -14.77 1.75 1.50
CA PHE A 75 -14.95 0.60 0.61
C PHE A 75 -16.27 0.71 -0.14
N ILE A 76 -16.21 0.68 -1.46
CA ILE A 76 -17.35 0.72 -2.37
C ILE A 76 -17.14 -0.38 -3.40
N SER A 77 -18.13 -1.23 -3.63
CA SER A 77 -18.04 -2.30 -4.63
C SER A 77 -19.37 -2.57 -5.32
N ASN A 78 -19.34 -3.37 -6.37
CA ASN A 78 -20.52 -3.88 -7.08
C ASN A 78 -20.75 -5.38 -6.83
N ARG A 79 -20.17 -5.95 -5.77
CA ARG A 79 -20.29 -7.40 -5.48
C ARG A 79 -21.69 -7.85 -5.10
N GLN A 80 -22.48 -6.97 -4.51
CA GLN A 80 -23.82 -7.30 -4.08
C GLN A 80 -24.82 -7.11 -5.21
N GLU A 81 -25.93 -7.84 -5.19
CA GLU A 81 -26.95 -7.84 -6.26
C GLU A 81 -27.60 -6.46 -6.50
N GLY A 82 -27.45 -5.52 -5.58
CA GLY A 82 -27.98 -4.15 -5.66
C GLY A 82 -27.17 -3.19 -6.55
N GLY A 83 -26.01 -3.57 -7.06
CA GLY A 83 -25.10 -2.70 -7.80
C GLY A 83 -24.02 -2.07 -6.91
N PHE A 84 -23.65 -0.79 -7.14
CA PHE A 84 -22.63 -0.11 -6.35
C PHE A 84 -23.11 0.25 -4.95
N GLU A 85 -22.48 -0.32 -3.94
CA GLU A 85 -22.79 -0.07 -2.53
C GLU A 85 -21.53 0.30 -1.74
N THR A 86 -21.73 1.13 -0.72
CA THR A 86 -20.71 1.38 0.30
C THR A 86 -20.70 0.21 1.27
N GLU A 87 -19.60 -0.52 1.35
CA GLU A 87 -19.47 -1.72 2.18
C GLU A 87 -18.90 -1.44 3.56
N GLY A 88 -18.17 -0.35 3.74
CA GLY A 88 -17.56 -0.02 5.02
C GLY A 88 -16.35 0.89 4.90
N GLY A 89 -15.39 0.69 5.81
CA GLY A 89 -14.16 1.45 5.80
C GLY A 89 -13.16 0.96 6.83
N SER A 90 -11.95 1.50 6.79
CA SER A 90 -10.87 1.15 7.71
C SER A 90 -10.11 2.36 8.21
N LEU A 91 -9.48 2.18 9.37
CA LEU A 91 -8.46 3.06 9.91
C LEU A 91 -7.13 2.29 9.96
N TYR A 92 -6.08 2.94 9.48
CA TYR A 92 -4.72 2.41 9.46
C TYR A 92 -3.78 3.39 10.13
N ALA A 93 -2.86 2.88 10.95
CA ALA A 93 -1.81 3.66 11.57
C ALA A 93 -0.46 2.96 11.41
N LYS A 94 0.58 3.71 11.04
CA LYS A 94 1.94 3.22 10.88
C LYS A 94 2.91 4.02 11.73
N TYR A 95 3.77 3.32 12.47
CA TYR A 95 4.83 3.87 13.29
C TYR A 95 6.19 3.42 12.79
N ARG A 96 6.95 4.34 12.19
CA ARG A 96 8.33 4.11 11.80
C ARG A 96 9.25 4.28 13.00
N PHE A 97 9.68 3.17 13.58
CA PHE A 97 10.51 3.18 14.77
C PHE A 97 12.01 3.21 14.48
N PHE A 98 12.42 2.78 13.27
CA PHE A 98 13.83 2.77 12.86
C PHE A 98 14.00 3.43 11.49
N SER A 99 15.07 4.23 11.35
CA SER A 99 15.51 4.81 10.08
C SER A 99 17.01 5.04 10.13
N LYS A 100 17.73 4.46 9.18
CA LYS A 100 19.14 4.73 8.91
C LYS A 100 19.22 5.24 7.48
N ASP A 101 19.49 6.52 7.33
CA ASP A 101 19.55 7.19 6.04
C ASP A 101 20.99 7.60 5.73
N ASP A 102 21.50 7.21 4.57
CA ASP A 102 22.78 7.57 4.00
C ASP A 102 22.57 8.14 2.59
N LEU A 103 23.60 8.68 1.96
CA LEU A 103 23.52 9.39 0.66
C LEU A 103 22.83 8.57 -0.46
N LYS A 104 23.01 7.25 -0.48
CA LYS A 104 22.48 6.36 -1.53
C LYS A 104 21.86 5.08 -0.98
N SER A 105 21.67 5.01 0.33
CA SER A 105 21.11 3.84 0.99
C SER A 105 20.24 4.27 2.15
N HIS A 106 19.00 3.77 2.19
CA HIS A 106 18.08 4.03 3.29
C HIS A 106 17.51 2.70 3.76
N PHE A 107 17.66 2.43 5.06
CA PHE A 107 17.01 1.27 5.68
C PHE A 107 16.03 1.73 6.74
N ARG A 108 14.80 1.27 6.62
CA ARG A 108 13.68 1.69 7.48
C ARG A 108 12.87 0.51 7.95
N MET A 109 12.35 0.62 9.17
CA MET A 109 11.48 -0.39 9.76
C MET A 109 10.29 0.29 10.42
N ALA A 110 9.11 -0.30 10.24
CA ALA A 110 7.86 0.22 10.78
C ALA A 110 6.97 -0.90 11.33
N LEU A 111 6.16 -0.56 12.31
CA LEU A 111 5.00 -1.34 12.74
C LEU A 111 3.75 -0.66 12.21
N TYR A 112 2.70 -1.45 11.96
CA TYR A 112 1.41 -0.91 11.59
C TYR A 112 0.27 -1.71 12.19
N GLY A 113 -0.89 -1.07 12.25
CA GLY A 113 -2.14 -1.70 12.59
C GLY A 113 -3.26 -1.15 11.72
N ARG A 114 -4.24 -1.99 11.43
CA ARG A 114 -5.47 -1.66 10.73
C ARG A 114 -6.66 -2.20 11.50
N TYR A 115 -7.73 -1.46 11.51
CA TYR A 115 -9.04 -1.93 11.93
C TYR A 115 -10.07 -1.59 10.86
N SER A 116 -10.86 -2.58 10.47
CA SER A 116 -11.85 -2.47 9.40
C SER A 116 -13.23 -2.85 9.88
N LEU A 117 -14.21 -2.17 9.33
CA LEU A 117 -15.64 -2.51 9.42
C LEU A 117 -16.16 -2.77 8.01
N ASN A 118 -16.83 -3.88 7.82
CA ASN A 118 -17.46 -4.25 6.55
C ASN A 118 -18.85 -4.82 6.81
N LYS A 119 -19.79 -4.61 5.88
CA LYS A 119 -21.17 -5.12 5.95
C LYS A 119 -21.51 -6.06 4.78
N ALA A 120 -20.54 -6.36 3.91
CA ALA A 120 -20.73 -7.26 2.79
C ALA A 120 -20.75 -8.73 3.20
N ASP A 121 -21.27 -9.58 2.33
CA ASP A 121 -21.30 -11.03 2.52
C ASP A 121 -19.87 -11.63 2.54
N ILE A 122 -19.68 -12.68 3.35
CA ILE A 122 -18.42 -13.41 3.47
C ILE A 122 -18.55 -14.71 2.66
N HIS A 123 -17.98 -14.73 1.47
CA HIS A 123 -18.10 -15.84 0.52
C HIS A 123 -16.74 -16.41 0.06
N GLN A 124 -15.65 -15.99 0.68
CA GLN A 124 -14.31 -16.48 0.37
C GLN A 124 -13.57 -16.86 1.66
N GLN A 125 -12.53 -17.70 1.51
CA GLN A 125 -11.67 -18.14 2.62
C GLN A 125 -10.47 -17.21 2.83
N GLU A 126 -10.07 -16.44 1.80
CA GLU A 126 -9.09 -15.37 1.93
C GLU A 126 -9.57 -14.35 2.95
N ILE A 127 -8.72 -13.97 3.89
CA ILE A 127 -9.00 -12.92 4.86
C ILE A 127 -8.40 -11.63 4.34
N GLU A 128 -9.23 -10.60 4.19
CA GLU A 128 -8.79 -9.31 3.69
C GLU A 128 -9.53 -8.17 4.40
N THR A 129 -8.86 -7.54 5.36
CA THR A 129 -9.40 -6.37 6.07
C THR A 129 -9.37 -5.11 5.21
N MET A 130 -8.76 -5.15 4.03
CA MET A 130 -8.76 -4.06 3.07
C MET A 130 -9.88 -4.21 2.03
N GLY A 131 -11.14 -4.30 2.50
CA GLY A 131 -12.32 -4.23 1.66
C GLY A 131 -13.28 -5.41 1.75
N HIS A 132 -12.94 -6.54 2.40
CA HIS A 132 -13.80 -7.72 2.44
C HIS A 132 -14.27 -8.08 3.85
N ASN A 133 -13.42 -7.97 4.85
CA ASN A 133 -13.73 -8.44 6.20
C ASN A 133 -13.73 -7.29 7.21
N THR A 134 -14.68 -7.34 8.13
CA THR A 134 -14.53 -6.70 9.43
C THR A 134 -13.42 -7.42 10.17
N GLY A 135 -12.50 -6.68 10.80
CA GLY A 135 -11.41 -7.31 11.51
C GLY A 135 -10.26 -6.36 11.79
N TYR A 136 -9.14 -6.95 12.14
CA TYR A 136 -7.91 -6.20 12.40
C TYR A 136 -6.69 -6.91 11.82
N GLU A 137 -5.71 -6.10 11.48
CA GLU A 137 -4.40 -6.52 11.03
C GLU A 137 -3.33 -5.79 11.83
N ALA A 138 -2.25 -6.48 12.18
CA ALA A 138 -1.07 -5.87 12.78
C ALA A 138 0.18 -6.49 12.17
N GLY A 139 1.15 -5.66 11.80
CA GLY A 139 2.30 -6.15 11.07
C GLY A 139 3.54 -5.29 11.21
N PHE A 140 4.60 -5.84 10.63
CA PHE A 140 5.94 -5.30 10.57
C PHE A 140 6.37 -5.15 9.11
N ILE A 141 7.07 -4.05 8.82
CA ILE A 141 7.60 -3.75 7.48
C ILE A 141 9.08 -3.40 7.61
N ALA A 142 9.91 -3.97 6.74
CA ALA A 142 11.29 -3.57 6.54
C ALA A 142 11.49 -3.16 5.07
N THR A 143 12.09 -2.00 4.84
CA THR A 143 12.35 -1.48 3.50
C THR A 143 13.78 -1.01 3.38
N GLN A 144 14.48 -1.49 2.36
CA GLN A 144 15.82 -1.07 1.98
C GLN A 144 15.77 -0.39 0.62
N LEU A 145 16.23 0.84 0.56
CA LEU A 145 16.55 1.53 -0.70
C LEU A 145 18.05 1.50 -0.92
N LEU A 146 18.47 1.05 -2.09
CA LEU A 146 19.86 1.04 -2.54
C LEU A 146 19.92 1.75 -3.90
N HIS A 147 20.45 2.96 -3.94
CA HIS A 147 20.47 3.81 -5.14
C HIS A 147 19.08 4.03 -5.73
N LYS A 148 18.74 3.30 -6.79
CA LYS A 148 17.46 3.38 -7.51
C LYS A 148 16.59 2.13 -7.34
N VAL A 149 17.01 1.19 -6.49
CA VAL A 149 16.30 -0.06 -6.24
C VAL A 149 15.79 -0.07 -4.80
N ALA A 150 14.49 -0.26 -4.64
CA ALA A 150 13.84 -0.46 -3.35
C ALA A 150 13.44 -1.91 -3.20
N ILE A 151 13.69 -2.48 -2.03
CA ILE A 151 13.24 -3.82 -1.65
C ILE A 151 12.49 -3.67 -0.34
N SER A 152 11.28 -4.19 -0.27
CA SER A 152 10.45 -4.17 0.93
C SER A 152 9.90 -5.55 1.22
N SER A 153 9.79 -5.88 2.50
CA SER A 153 9.12 -7.10 2.95
C SER A 153 8.27 -6.78 4.16
N SER A 154 7.13 -7.43 4.25
CA SER A 154 6.24 -7.33 5.41
C SER A 154 5.79 -8.71 5.90
N LEU A 155 5.48 -8.76 7.18
CA LEU A 155 4.84 -9.89 7.83
C LEU A 155 3.75 -9.34 8.74
N SER A 156 2.52 -9.87 8.61
CA SER A 156 1.41 -9.44 9.46
C SER A 156 0.55 -10.61 9.90
N TYR A 157 -0.10 -10.40 11.04
CA TYR A 157 -1.21 -11.21 11.53
C TYR A 157 -2.51 -10.49 11.23
N GLU A 158 -3.45 -11.20 10.64
CA GLU A 158 -4.76 -10.69 10.30
C GLU A 158 -5.84 -11.58 10.89
N ARG A 159 -6.92 -10.96 11.38
CA ARG A 159 -8.06 -11.68 11.94
C ARG A 159 -9.36 -11.07 11.45
N ALA A 160 -10.20 -11.91 10.87
CA ALA A 160 -11.56 -11.59 10.49
C ALA A 160 -12.52 -11.76 11.69
N LEU A 161 -13.49 -10.88 11.73
CA LEU A 161 -14.64 -10.87 12.63
C LEU A 161 -15.91 -10.94 11.78
N ASP A 162 -17.06 -11.00 12.44
CA ASP A 162 -18.37 -10.95 11.77
C ASP A 162 -18.54 -9.63 11.02
N ASN A 163 -18.98 -9.71 9.78
CA ASN A 163 -19.43 -8.55 9.03
C ASN A 163 -20.85 -8.16 9.48
N LYS A 164 -21.15 -6.88 9.52
CA LYS A 164 -22.43 -6.38 10.02
C LYS A 164 -23.37 -5.97 8.84
N PRO A 165 -24.71 -6.09 9.03
CA PRO A 165 -25.38 -6.50 10.26
C PRO A 165 -25.59 -8.01 10.42
N ASN A 166 -25.54 -8.84 9.36
CA ASN A 166 -26.06 -10.21 9.41
C ASN A 166 -25.07 -11.30 8.97
N TYR A 167 -23.88 -10.94 8.52
CA TYR A 167 -22.93 -11.90 7.95
C TYR A 167 -21.91 -12.33 9.00
N LYS A 168 -22.17 -13.48 9.61
CA LYS A 168 -21.27 -14.11 10.55
C LYS A 168 -20.13 -14.78 9.82
N PHE A 169 -18.92 -14.69 10.37
CA PHE A 169 -17.81 -15.46 9.87
C PHE A 169 -18.09 -16.97 10.04
N PRO A 170 -17.91 -17.80 8.98
CA PRO A 170 -18.21 -19.24 9.06
C PRO A 170 -17.35 -19.93 10.13
N ILE A 171 -18.00 -20.63 11.07
CA ILE A 171 -17.32 -21.32 12.18
C ILE A 171 -16.36 -22.41 11.69
N THR A 172 -16.66 -22.99 10.52
CA THR A 172 -15.86 -24.05 9.90
C THR A 172 -14.61 -23.55 9.21
N GLU A 173 -14.46 -22.24 9.03
CA GLU A 173 -13.34 -21.61 8.33
C GLU A 173 -12.35 -20.97 9.30
N SER A 174 -11.10 -20.89 8.88
CA SER A 174 -10.06 -20.19 9.65
C SER A 174 -10.31 -18.69 9.60
N ASN A 175 -10.50 -18.07 10.76
CA ASN A 175 -10.74 -16.64 10.88
C ASN A 175 -9.46 -15.82 11.10
N SER A 176 -8.29 -16.46 11.04
CA SER A 176 -7.02 -15.77 11.20
C SER A 176 -5.97 -16.28 10.23
N ALA A 177 -5.08 -15.38 9.82
CA ALA A 177 -4.05 -15.62 8.84
C ALA A 177 -2.74 -14.91 9.19
N MET A 178 -1.66 -15.42 8.60
CA MET A 178 -0.38 -14.73 8.46
C MET A 178 -0.22 -14.29 7.01
N ASN A 179 -0.02 -12.99 6.81
CA ASN A 179 0.31 -12.43 5.50
C ASN A 179 1.82 -12.17 5.40
N TYR A 180 2.36 -12.37 4.23
CA TYR A 180 3.77 -12.07 3.93
C TYR A 180 3.88 -11.48 2.54
N THR A 181 4.78 -10.49 2.40
CA THR A 181 5.02 -9.83 1.12
C THR A 181 6.50 -9.67 0.83
N LEU A 182 6.83 -9.64 -0.45
CA LEU A 182 8.14 -9.22 -0.94
C LEU A 182 7.95 -8.35 -2.16
N SER A 183 8.43 -7.12 -2.09
CA SER A 183 8.26 -6.12 -3.15
C SER A 183 9.62 -5.59 -3.59
N VAL A 184 9.83 -5.52 -4.89
CA VAL A 184 11.03 -4.95 -5.50
C VAL A 184 10.62 -3.89 -6.50
N GLY A 185 11.19 -2.70 -6.39
CA GLY A 185 10.93 -1.59 -7.30
C GLY A 185 12.22 -0.97 -7.81
N LYS A 186 12.21 -0.48 -9.03
CA LYS A 186 13.35 0.21 -9.63
C LYS A 186 12.91 1.46 -10.38
N LEU A 187 13.57 2.58 -10.07
CA LEU A 187 13.43 3.81 -10.84
C LEU A 187 14.11 3.65 -12.20
N MET A 188 13.31 3.65 -13.26
CA MET A 188 13.76 3.50 -14.65
C MET A 188 14.04 4.85 -15.30
N LEU A 189 13.18 5.84 -15.07
CA LEU A 189 13.29 7.19 -15.60
C LEU A 189 13.07 8.23 -14.50
N PRO A 190 13.76 9.38 -14.55
CA PRO A 190 14.82 9.73 -15.48
C PRO A 190 16.14 9.01 -15.16
N LYS A 191 16.96 8.77 -16.19
CA LYS A 191 18.33 8.24 -15.99
C LYS A 191 19.20 9.24 -15.23
N VAL A 192 19.06 10.53 -15.56
CA VAL A 192 19.73 11.65 -14.92
C VAL A 192 18.71 12.73 -14.60
N TYR A 193 18.72 13.22 -13.36
CA TYR A 193 17.85 14.32 -12.95
C TYR A 193 18.43 15.67 -13.42
N THR A 194 17.63 16.40 -14.20
CA THR A 194 17.95 17.78 -14.62
C THR A 194 16.94 18.79 -14.04
N SER A 195 15.79 18.34 -13.61
CA SER A 195 14.73 19.16 -13.02
C SER A 195 13.80 18.33 -12.15
N TYR A 196 13.26 18.92 -11.10
CA TYR A 196 12.19 18.33 -10.27
C TYR A 196 10.84 18.18 -11.00
N LYS A 197 10.70 18.79 -12.18
CA LYS A 197 9.50 18.69 -13.02
C LYS A 197 9.45 17.41 -13.86
N GLN A 198 10.55 16.66 -13.90
CA GLN A 198 10.60 15.40 -14.65
C GLN A 198 9.67 14.37 -14.00
N VAL A 199 9.04 13.57 -14.86
CA VAL A 199 8.22 12.43 -14.43
C VAL A 199 9.14 11.28 -14.06
N ASN A 200 8.95 10.72 -12.87
CA ASN A 200 9.62 9.49 -12.46
C ASN A 200 8.78 8.30 -12.93
N VAL A 201 9.43 7.33 -13.53
CA VAL A 201 8.80 6.06 -13.92
C VAL A 201 9.49 4.94 -13.17
N ASN A 202 8.74 4.24 -12.33
CA ASN A 202 9.18 3.06 -11.59
C ASN A 202 8.55 1.81 -12.18
N LEU A 203 9.31 0.73 -12.27
CA LEU A 203 8.81 -0.61 -12.49
C LEU A 203 8.92 -1.38 -11.18
N MET A 204 7.89 -2.14 -10.84
CA MET A 204 7.83 -2.88 -9.60
C MET A 204 7.28 -4.28 -9.82
N LEU A 205 7.69 -5.17 -8.94
CA LEU A 205 7.18 -6.54 -8.84
C LEU A 205 6.93 -6.85 -7.37
N GLU A 206 5.72 -7.28 -7.07
CA GLU A 206 5.30 -7.60 -5.70
C GLU A 206 4.82 -9.04 -5.64
N LEU A 207 5.26 -9.79 -4.63
CA LEU A 207 4.75 -11.09 -4.24
C LEU A 207 3.90 -10.92 -3.00
N LEU A 208 2.69 -11.45 -3.03
CA LEU A 208 1.69 -11.34 -1.97
C LEU A 208 1.26 -12.74 -1.57
N GLY A 209 1.40 -13.08 -0.31
CA GLY A 209 1.00 -14.41 0.17
C GLY A 209 0.26 -14.34 1.49
N GLN A 210 -0.63 -15.30 1.67
CA GLN A 210 -1.36 -15.51 2.92
C GLN A 210 -1.38 -16.99 3.26
N ARG A 211 -1.31 -17.29 4.55
CA ARG A 211 -1.51 -18.64 5.09
C ARG A 211 -2.48 -18.57 6.27
N LEU A 212 -3.58 -19.30 6.15
CA LEU A 212 -4.57 -19.46 7.19
C LEU A 212 -4.01 -20.26 8.38
N ASN A 213 -4.29 -19.83 9.61
CA ASN A 213 -3.65 -20.39 10.79
C ASN A 213 -4.21 -21.77 11.18
N GLU A 214 -5.49 -22.01 11.01
CA GLU A 214 -6.16 -23.24 11.47
C GLU A 214 -6.04 -24.37 10.44
N ASN A 215 -6.48 -24.15 9.20
CA ASN A 215 -6.54 -25.19 8.16
C ASN A 215 -5.30 -25.22 7.25
N LYS A 216 -4.33 -24.28 7.44
CA LYS A 216 -3.06 -24.17 6.70
C LYS A 216 -3.19 -23.90 5.20
N LYS A 217 -4.39 -23.65 4.69
CA LYS A 217 -4.58 -23.24 3.30
C LYS A 217 -3.81 -21.95 3.03
N SER A 218 -3.33 -21.79 1.81
CA SER A 218 -2.48 -20.65 1.44
C SER A 218 -2.62 -20.29 -0.02
N TYR A 219 -2.23 -19.05 -0.34
CA TYR A 219 -2.03 -18.60 -1.71
C TYR A 219 -0.74 -17.81 -1.86
N LEU A 220 -0.33 -17.64 -3.10
CA LEU A 220 0.72 -16.74 -3.53
C LEU A 220 0.31 -16.07 -4.83
N ASP A 221 0.35 -14.75 -4.87
CA ASP A 221 0.10 -13.92 -6.03
C ASP A 221 1.36 -13.16 -6.45
N ILE A 222 1.40 -12.77 -7.71
CA ILE A 222 2.39 -11.86 -8.27
C ILE A 222 1.69 -10.62 -8.82
N ALA A 223 2.29 -9.44 -8.62
CA ALA A 223 1.74 -8.17 -9.10
C ALA A 223 2.84 -7.32 -9.74
N PRO A 224 3.10 -7.48 -11.06
CA PRO A 224 3.89 -6.52 -11.82
C PRO A 224 3.15 -5.19 -11.92
N SER A 225 3.90 -4.07 -11.81
CA SER A 225 3.30 -2.74 -11.84
C SER A 225 4.23 -1.68 -12.41
N VAL A 226 3.61 -0.60 -12.93
CA VAL A 226 4.27 0.62 -13.35
C VAL A 226 3.70 1.80 -12.59
N GLN A 227 4.58 2.71 -12.18
CA GLN A 227 4.22 3.90 -11.42
C GLN A 227 4.79 5.15 -12.09
N PHE A 228 3.96 6.17 -12.22
CA PHE A 228 4.33 7.50 -12.69
C PHE A 228 4.22 8.49 -11.53
N ILE A 229 5.32 9.17 -11.20
CA ILE A 229 5.33 10.23 -10.18
C ILE A 229 5.58 11.57 -10.87
N ILE A 230 4.63 12.48 -10.74
CA ILE A 230 4.61 13.77 -11.40
C ILE A 230 4.86 14.85 -10.35
N LYS A 231 5.91 15.66 -10.53
CA LYS A 231 6.30 16.76 -9.63
C LYS A 231 6.42 16.33 -8.15
N SER A 232 6.70 15.05 -7.88
CA SER A 232 6.75 14.46 -6.53
C SER A 232 5.45 14.59 -5.71
N GLN A 233 4.35 14.98 -6.31
CA GLN A 233 3.06 15.21 -5.65
C GLN A 233 1.96 14.29 -6.17
N ALA A 234 1.82 14.19 -7.49
CA ALA A 234 0.82 13.32 -8.11
C ALA A 234 1.43 11.98 -8.48
N ARG A 235 0.67 10.93 -8.30
CA ARG A 235 1.06 9.57 -8.62
C ARG A 235 -0.05 8.83 -9.33
N ILE A 236 0.32 8.07 -10.35
CA ILE A 236 -0.56 7.17 -11.10
C ILE A 236 0.12 5.82 -11.12
N ASP A 237 -0.54 4.80 -10.63
CA ASP A 237 -0.04 3.42 -10.58
C ASP A 237 -0.96 2.52 -11.38
N LEU A 238 -0.39 1.62 -12.16
CA LEU A 238 -1.10 0.55 -12.85
C LEU A 238 -0.44 -0.78 -12.47
N ALA A 239 -1.20 -1.72 -11.94
CA ALA A 239 -0.75 -3.05 -11.60
C ALA A 239 -1.69 -4.12 -12.16
N TYR A 240 -1.15 -5.31 -12.36
CA TYR A 240 -1.91 -6.51 -12.65
C TYR A 240 -1.61 -7.54 -11.58
N ARG A 241 -2.63 -7.98 -10.82
CA ARG A 241 -2.52 -9.05 -9.82
C ARG A 241 -2.86 -10.37 -10.49
N GLN A 242 -1.99 -11.37 -10.34
CA GLN A 242 -2.15 -12.71 -10.88
C GLN A 242 -1.91 -13.73 -9.78
N GLU A 243 -2.87 -14.63 -9.59
CA GLU A 243 -2.67 -15.80 -8.73
C GLU A 243 -1.63 -16.75 -9.36
N LEU A 244 -0.62 -17.14 -8.59
CA LEU A 244 0.35 -18.17 -8.95
C LEU A 244 -0.10 -19.55 -8.47
N TYR A 245 -0.61 -19.62 -7.24
CA TYR A 245 -1.28 -20.79 -6.71
C TYR A 245 -2.22 -20.44 -5.56
N SER A 246 -3.24 -21.26 -5.34
CA SER A 246 -4.11 -21.18 -4.17
C SER A 246 -4.63 -22.57 -3.78
N THR A 247 -4.72 -22.80 -2.47
CA THR A 247 -5.41 -23.98 -1.89
C THR A 247 -6.70 -23.57 -1.16
N MET A 248 -7.06 -22.27 -1.23
CA MET A 248 -8.28 -21.71 -0.63
C MET A 248 -9.25 -21.20 -1.69
N ILE A 249 -10.49 -21.04 -1.31
CA ILE A 249 -11.52 -20.44 -2.17
C ILE A 249 -11.33 -18.93 -2.14
N ARG A 250 -11.16 -18.35 -3.33
CA ARG A 250 -11.03 -16.92 -3.57
C ARG A 250 -11.98 -16.51 -4.68
N THR A 251 -12.73 -15.44 -4.48
CA THR A 251 -13.77 -15.02 -5.43
C THR A 251 -13.17 -14.46 -6.72
N ALA A 252 -12.23 -13.55 -6.59
CA ALA A 252 -11.65 -12.85 -7.74
C ALA A 252 -10.16 -12.53 -7.48
N PRO A 253 -9.26 -13.55 -7.60
CA PRO A 253 -7.85 -13.39 -7.25
C PRO A 253 -7.05 -12.58 -8.28
N ASN A 254 -7.54 -12.52 -9.54
CA ASN A 254 -6.83 -11.88 -10.65
C ASN A 254 -7.50 -10.56 -11.03
N GLY A 255 -6.71 -9.56 -11.42
CA GLY A 255 -7.31 -8.31 -11.86
C GLY A 255 -6.33 -7.18 -12.12
N VAL A 256 -6.88 -6.06 -12.55
CA VAL A 256 -6.16 -4.83 -12.84
C VAL A 256 -6.44 -3.81 -11.75
N ILE A 257 -5.40 -3.18 -11.26
CA ILE A 257 -5.48 -2.14 -10.23
C ILE A 257 -4.96 -0.83 -10.82
N LEU A 258 -5.79 0.22 -10.72
CA LEU A 258 -5.45 1.58 -11.09
C LEU A 258 -5.55 2.47 -9.85
N LYS A 259 -4.45 3.12 -9.47
CA LYS A 259 -4.38 3.94 -8.27
C LYS A 259 -3.95 5.37 -8.62
N PHE A 260 -4.64 6.33 -8.06
CA PHE A 260 -4.34 7.75 -8.15
C PHE A 260 -4.05 8.30 -6.77
N GLU A 261 -3.02 9.10 -6.65
CA GLU A 261 -2.68 9.76 -5.38
C GLU A 261 -2.22 11.19 -5.64
N TYR A 262 -2.60 12.09 -4.73
CA TYR A 262 -2.08 13.44 -4.69
C TYR A 262 -1.72 13.82 -3.25
N THR A 263 -0.50 14.34 -3.06
CA THR A 263 0.03 14.74 -1.76
C THR A 263 0.18 16.26 -1.68
N PHE A 264 -0.47 16.84 -0.67
CA PHE A 264 -0.35 18.25 -0.30
C PHE A 264 0.73 18.39 0.78
N PHE A 265 1.88 18.95 0.42
CA PHE A 265 2.96 19.19 1.37
C PHE A 265 2.67 20.40 2.25
N ASN A 266 3.11 20.33 3.52
CA ASN A 266 2.93 21.41 4.50
C ASN A 266 1.47 21.87 4.63
N ALA A 267 0.53 20.93 4.56
CA ALA A 267 -0.91 21.22 4.66
C ALA A 267 -1.32 21.69 6.06
N PHE A 268 -0.51 21.39 7.08
CA PHE A 268 -0.74 21.77 8.47
C PHE A 268 0.42 22.62 8.98
N LYS A 269 0.08 23.73 9.65
CA LYS A 269 1.05 24.63 10.31
C LYS A 269 1.63 24.04 11.59
#